data_4274386b759c031c1a2bd8e6af71e735
#
_entry.id   4274386b759c031c1a2bd8e6af71e735
#
_cell.length_a   1.000
_cell.length_b   1.000
_cell.length_c   1.000
_cell.angle_alpha   90.00
_cell.angle_beta   90.00
_cell.angle_gamma   90.00
#
_symmetry.space_group_name_H-M   'P 1'
#
loop_
_entity.id
_entity.type
_entity.pdbx_description
1 polymer ?
#
loop_
_entity_poly.entity_id
_entity_poly.type
_entity_poly.pdbx_seq_one_letter_code
_entity_poly.pdbx_strand_id
1 'polypeptide(L)'
;MMKKVLVTGANKGIGFEIARHLGKSGWQVIMGARSQERAEAAIRQLKAEGIETAGWQHVDLSDNESLEISAAEIGRKHPDLSLLINNAGIPGDMEVMSYEADPADVTQTVQVNYIGTFCLTKALLPLLTKNKGRIVNITVPTEVSPYWHPMAYVASKAAQNVMTSIMAMEFEKKQIPVEIFDIHPGATCTDLNNHYSGPGSHQPDVIGEKVAAIINDDQRHQGEFLELYPIVDEGRD
;
A
#
# COMPACT_ATOMS: atom_id res chain seq x y z
N MET A 1 21.81 3.08 11.43
CA MET A 1 21.14 4.04 10.52
C MET A 1 19.65 3.98 10.77
N MET A 2 18.93 5.10 10.76
CA MET A 2 17.48 5.07 10.85
C MET A 2 16.92 4.44 9.58
N LYS A 3 15.99 3.48 9.74
CA LYS A 3 15.30 2.81 8.61
C LYS A 3 14.36 3.81 7.92
N LYS A 4 14.32 3.83 6.59
CA LYS A 4 13.43 4.71 5.81
C LYS A 4 12.37 3.94 5.05
N VAL A 5 11.16 4.49 5.05
CA VAL A 5 10.00 3.93 4.36
C VAL A 5 9.32 4.98 3.48
N LEU A 6 8.95 4.60 2.27
CA LEU A 6 7.99 5.32 1.44
C LEU A 6 6.61 4.67 1.62
N VAL A 7 5.62 5.44 2.06
CA VAL A 7 4.22 5.01 2.13
C VAL A 7 3.42 5.77 1.09
N THR A 8 2.83 5.07 0.12
CA THR A 8 1.97 5.72 -0.89
C THR A 8 0.56 5.94 -0.32
N GLY A 9 -0.06 7.08 -0.67
CA GLY A 9 -1.36 7.47 -0.11
C GLY A 9 -1.31 7.79 1.39
N ALA A 10 -0.16 8.26 1.89
CA ALA A 10 0.08 8.47 3.32
C ALA A 10 -0.61 9.71 3.91
N ASN A 11 -1.34 10.48 3.12
CA ASN A 11 -1.98 11.73 3.59
C ASN A 11 -3.30 11.53 4.34
N LYS A 12 -3.85 10.31 4.37
CA LYS A 12 -5.11 9.96 5.05
C LYS A 12 -5.29 8.45 5.22
N GLY A 13 -6.31 8.05 5.99
CA GLY A 13 -6.76 6.66 6.11
C GLY A 13 -5.66 5.70 6.58
N ILE A 14 -5.68 4.48 6.06
CA ILE A 14 -4.72 3.42 6.43
C ILE A 14 -3.27 3.88 6.22
N GLY A 15 -2.95 4.52 5.09
CA GLY A 15 -1.59 4.97 4.79
C GLY A 15 -1.05 5.99 5.78
N PHE A 16 -1.91 6.91 6.28
CA PHE A 16 -1.54 7.86 7.32
C PHE A 16 -1.24 7.15 8.64
N GLU A 17 -2.09 6.20 9.03
CA GLU A 17 -1.91 5.46 10.28
C GLU A 17 -0.69 4.53 10.24
N ILE A 18 -0.42 3.88 9.10
CA ILE A 18 0.83 3.14 8.90
C ILE A 18 2.03 4.09 9.09
N ALA A 19 2.00 5.26 8.46
CA ALA A 19 3.05 6.27 8.60
C ALA A 19 3.23 6.70 10.06
N ARG A 20 2.13 6.91 10.79
CA ARG A 20 2.13 7.29 12.22
C ARG A 20 2.77 6.21 13.10
N HIS A 21 2.33 4.97 12.98
CA HIS A 21 2.84 3.87 13.81
C HIS A 21 4.28 3.49 13.48
N LEU A 22 4.68 3.50 12.21
CA LEU A 22 6.08 3.33 11.82
C LEU A 22 6.95 4.47 12.33
N GLY A 23 6.47 5.72 12.23
CA GLY A 23 7.17 6.88 12.81
C GLY A 23 7.40 6.75 14.33
N LYS A 24 6.37 6.31 15.07
CA LYS A 24 6.49 5.99 16.51
C LYS A 24 7.50 4.88 16.80
N SER A 25 7.68 3.95 15.86
CA SER A 25 8.65 2.85 15.95
C SER A 25 10.06 3.25 15.49
N GLY A 26 10.31 4.53 15.19
CA GLY A 26 11.63 5.04 14.82
C GLY A 26 11.97 4.99 13.32
N TRP A 27 11.00 4.71 12.44
CA TRP A 27 11.17 4.84 11.01
C TRP A 27 11.10 6.31 10.57
N GLN A 28 11.95 6.70 9.62
CA GLN A 28 11.77 7.94 8.87
C GLN A 28 10.82 7.72 7.70
N VAL A 29 9.62 8.30 7.79
CA VAL A 29 8.58 8.11 6.78
C VAL A 29 8.64 9.18 5.72
N ILE A 30 8.71 8.78 4.45
CA ILE A 30 8.48 9.60 3.27
C ILE A 30 7.00 9.51 2.94
N MET A 31 6.29 10.64 2.99
CA MET A 31 4.86 10.72 2.74
C MET A 31 4.59 10.80 1.23
N GLY A 32 4.29 9.66 0.59
CA GLY A 32 3.95 9.60 -0.83
C GLY A 32 2.51 10.05 -1.08
N ALA A 33 2.29 11.14 -1.83
CA ALA A 33 0.95 11.62 -2.15
C ALA A 33 0.95 12.50 -3.42
N ARG A 34 -0.19 12.58 -4.11
CA ARG A 34 -0.38 13.46 -5.28
C ARG A 34 -0.41 14.94 -4.92
N SER A 35 -1.07 15.28 -3.80
CA SER A 35 -1.24 16.65 -3.35
C SER A 35 -0.22 17.00 -2.27
N GLN A 36 0.63 17.99 -2.56
CA GLN A 36 1.58 18.53 -1.60
C GLN A 36 0.87 19.12 -0.38
N GLU A 37 -0.17 19.89 -0.58
CA GLU A 37 -0.93 20.54 0.50
C GLU A 37 -1.46 19.53 1.52
N ARG A 38 -2.08 18.44 1.01
CA ARG A 38 -2.62 17.37 1.88
C ARG A 38 -1.51 16.60 2.59
N ALA A 39 -0.40 16.34 1.91
CA ALA A 39 0.75 15.67 2.52
C ALA A 39 1.37 16.53 3.62
N GLU A 40 1.54 17.83 3.39
CA GLU A 40 2.08 18.77 4.39
C GLU A 40 1.15 18.92 5.60
N ALA A 41 -0.18 18.89 5.38
CA ALA A 41 -1.14 18.87 6.49
C ALA A 41 -0.98 17.62 7.36
N ALA A 42 -0.84 16.44 6.73
CA ALA A 42 -0.59 15.18 7.43
C ALA A 42 0.76 15.20 8.17
N ILE A 43 1.82 15.74 7.56
CA ILE A 43 3.14 15.90 8.19
C ILE A 43 3.05 16.81 9.43
N ARG A 44 2.31 17.93 9.34
CA ARG A 44 2.10 18.80 10.51
C ARG A 44 1.39 18.07 11.66
N GLN A 45 0.41 17.21 11.33
CA GLN A 45 -0.28 16.40 12.33
C GLN A 45 0.67 15.41 13.01
N LEU A 46 1.48 14.66 12.25
CA LEU A 46 2.48 13.75 12.78
C LEU A 46 3.51 14.48 13.66
N LYS A 47 3.96 15.66 13.23
CA LYS A 47 4.91 16.47 13.98
C LYS A 47 4.33 16.97 15.32
N ALA A 48 3.04 17.28 15.36
CA ALA A 48 2.36 17.66 16.61
C ALA A 48 2.32 16.49 17.62
N GLU A 49 2.41 15.24 17.14
CA GLU A 49 2.53 14.03 17.95
C GLU A 49 4.01 13.66 18.27
N GLY A 50 4.97 14.51 17.89
CA GLY A 50 6.40 14.27 18.10
C GLY A 50 7.03 13.30 17.10
N ILE A 51 6.36 13.03 15.98
CA ILE A 51 6.84 12.13 14.92
C ILE A 51 7.51 12.94 13.82
N GLU A 52 8.80 12.73 13.63
CA GLU A 52 9.55 13.36 12.55
C GLU A 52 9.46 12.51 11.27
N THR A 53 9.16 13.16 10.15
CA THR A 53 9.10 12.53 8.84
C THR A 53 10.31 12.92 7.97
N ALA A 54 10.57 12.13 6.92
CA ALA A 54 11.57 12.48 5.90
C ALA A 54 11.00 13.46 4.83
N GLY A 55 9.79 13.96 5.04
CA GLY A 55 9.10 14.91 4.16
C GLY A 55 8.12 14.25 3.20
N TRP A 56 7.71 15.03 2.20
CA TRP A 56 6.79 14.62 1.15
C TRP A 56 7.53 14.32 -0.15
N GLN A 57 6.99 13.33 -0.89
CA GLN A 57 7.38 13.04 -2.25
C GLN A 57 6.13 12.96 -3.13
N HIS A 58 6.17 13.61 -4.29
CA HIS A 58 5.10 13.47 -5.28
C HIS A 58 5.02 12.04 -5.77
N VAL A 59 3.85 11.40 -5.62
CA VAL A 59 3.55 10.07 -6.13
C VAL A 59 2.15 10.08 -6.72
N ASP A 60 2.04 10.05 -8.04
CA ASP A 60 0.79 9.92 -8.77
C ASP A 60 0.79 8.62 -9.57
N LEU A 61 0.03 7.63 -9.10
CA LEU A 61 -0.06 6.31 -9.74
C LEU A 61 -0.83 6.32 -11.08
N SER A 62 -1.43 7.45 -11.46
CA SER A 62 -2.06 7.60 -12.77
C SER A 62 -1.10 8.08 -13.87
N ASP A 63 0.10 8.55 -13.49
CA ASP A 63 1.11 9.12 -14.38
C ASP A 63 2.45 8.37 -14.27
N ASN A 64 2.66 7.42 -15.16
CA ASN A 64 3.84 6.56 -15.15
C ASN A 64 5.16 7.33 -15.37
N GLU A 65 5.15 8.43 -16.15
CA GLU A 65 6.33 9.25 -16.39
C GLU A 65 6.73 9.99 -15.10
N SER A 66 5.74 10.56 -14.40
CA SER A 66 5.99 11.23 -13.12
C SER A 66 6.52 10.26 -12.05
N LEU A 67 6.16 8.97 -12.11
CA LEU A 67 6.67 7.95 -11.18
C LEU A 67 8.15 7.66 -11.38
N GLU A 68 8.65 7.64 -12.62
CA GLU A 68 10.08 7.48 -12.89
C GLU A 68 10.88 8.66 -12.35
N ILE A 69 10.38 9.89 -12.55
CA ILE A 69 10.97 11.13 -12.00
C ILE A 69 10.99 11.07 -10.47
N SER A 70 9.88 10.69 -9.87
CA SER A 70 9.74 10.56 -8.41
C SER A 70 10.70 9.52 -7.83
N ALA A 71 10.84 8.37 -8.48
CA ALA A 71 11.77 7.32 -8.05
C ALA A 71 13.24 7.78 -8.12
N ALA A 72 13.61 8.51 -9.19
CA ALA A 72 14.94 9.10 -9.33
C ALA A 72 15.23 10.15 -8.23
N GLU A 73 14.26 11.01 -7.91
CA GLU A 73 14.37 11.97 -6.81
C GLU A 73 14.51 11.29 -5.46
N ILE A 74 13.71 10.24 -5.19
CA ILE A 74 13.80 9.43 -3.96
C ILE A 74 15.20 8.82 -3.85
N GLY A 75 15.72 8.22 -4.92
CA GLY A 75 17.06 7.64 -4.93
C GLY A 75 18.16 8.65 -4.59
N ARG A 76 18.01 9.90 -5.03
CA ARG A 76 18.95 10.98 -4.74
C ARG A 76 18.82 11.52 -3.31
N LYS A 77 17.59 11.75 -2.82
CA LYS A 77 17.32 12.35 -1.51
C LYS A 77 17.39 11.34 -0.37
N HIS A 78 17.03 10.09 -0.65
CA HIS A 78 16.87 9.01 0.33
C HIS A 78 17.57 7.72 -0.14
N PRO A 79 18.91 7.74 -0.34
CA PRO A 79 19.67 6.60 -0.88
C PRO A 79 19.67 5.37 0.04
N ASP A 80 19.15 5.50 1.25
CA ASP A 80 19.00 4.49 2.30
C ASP A 80 17.54 4.00 2.44
N LEU A 81 16.64 4.32 1.49
CA LEU A 81 15.28 3.76 1.46
C LEU A 81 15.32 2.23 1.48
N SER A 82 14.69 1.62 2.47
CA SER A 82 14.69 0.17 2.67
C SER A 82 13.30 -0.46 2.76
N LEU A 83 12.22 0.33 2.68
CA LEU A 83 10.85 -0.18 2.69
C LEU A 83 9.96 0.65 1.75
N LEU A 84 9.20 -0.03 0.89
CA LEU A 84 8.12 0.53 0.10
C LEU A 84 6.80 -0.06 0.56
N ILE A 85 5.84 0.78 0.95
CA ILE A 85 4.46 0.36 1.22
C ILE A 85 3.54 0.93 0.15
N ASN A 86 3.06 0.06 -0.73
CA ASN A 86 2.07 0.34 -1.74
C ASN A 86 0.67 0.27 -1.12
N ASN A 87 0.19 1.40 -0.61
CA ASN A 87 -1.12 1.50 0.03
C ASN A 87 -2.10 2.32 -0.81
N ALA A 88 -1.64 3.27 -1.62
CA ALA A 88 -2.52 4.10 -2.44
C ALA A 88 -3.37 3.27 -3.40
N GLY A 89 -4.62 3.67 -3.55
CA GLY A 89 -5.57 3.08 -4.50
C GLY A 89 -6.85 3.89 -4.59
N ILE A 90 -7.65 3.58 -5.61
CA ILE A 90 -9.00 4.13 -5.82
C ILE A 90 -10.01 2.98 -5.91
N PRO A 91 -11.25 3.18 -5.46
CA PRO A 91 -12.25 2.12 -5.43
C PRO A 91 -12.86 1.79 -6.80
N GLY A 92 -12.78 2.71 -7.77
CA GLY A 92 -13.64 2.69 -8.95
C GLY A 92 -15.10 2.96 -8.58
N ASP A 93 -16.02 2.69 -9.49
CA ASP A 93 -17.44 2.71 -9.19
C ASP A 93 -17.83 1.45 -8.41
N MET A 94 -18.19 1.61 -7.16
CA MET A 94 -18.53 0.49 -6.25
C MET A 94 -20.01 0.09 -6.28
N GLU A 95 -20.87 0.87 -6.94
CA GLU A 95 -22.33 0.67 -6.93
C GLU A 95 -22.84 0.05 -8.22
N VAL A 96 -22.06 0.12 -9.30
CA VAL A 96 -22.44 -0.38 -10.63
C VAL A 96 -22.27 -1.90 -10.73
N MET A 97 -23.22 -2.56 -11.39
CA MET A 97 -23.07 -3.98 -11.71
C MET A 97 -21.94 -4.18 -12.73
N SER A 98 -21.19 -5.27 -12.61
CA SER A 98 -19.98 -5.51 -13.41
C SER A 98 -20.21 -5.45 -14.91
N TYR A 99 -21.37 -5.88 -15.41
CA TYR A 99 -21.73 -5.85 -16.84
C TYR A 99 -22.20 -4.46 -17.33
N GLU A 100 -22.39 -3.51 -16.42
CA GLU A 100 -22.76 -2.11 -16.72
C GLU A 100 -21.60 -1.15 -16.45
N ALA A 101 -20.46 -1.65 -15.96
CA ALA A 101 -19.31 -0.83 -15.60
C ALA A 101 -18.77 -0.06 -16.82
N ASP A 102 -18.46 1.22 -16.61
CA ASP A 102 -17.81 2.04 -17.64
C ASP A 102 -16.38 1.54 -17.87
N PRO A 103 -16.01 1.16 -19.11
CA PRO A 103 -14.63 0.77 -19.42
C PRO A 103 -13.57 1.83 -19.05
N ALA A 104 -13.93 3.12 -19.03
CA ALA A 104 -13.03 4.19 -18.64
C ALA A 104 -12.73 4.13 -17.13
N ASP A 105 -13.73 3.89 -16.27
CA ASP A 105 -13.56 3.70 -14.84
C ASP A 105 -12.71 2.45 -14.55
N VAL A 106 -13.01 1.32 -15.21
CA VAL A 106 -12.22 0.09 -15.09
C VAL A 106 -10.76 0.34 -15.46
N THR A 107 -10.52 1.03 -16.58
CA THR A 107 -9.16 1.36 -17.05
C THR A 107 -8.43 2.23 -16.05
N GLN A 108 -9.07 3.27 -15.52
CA GLN A 108 -8.47 4.17 -14.54
C GLN A 108 -8.17 3.44 -13.23
N THR A 109 -9.07 2.59 -12.77
CA THR A 109 -8.88 1.81 -11.54
C THR A 109 -7.71 0.85 -11.67
N VAL A 110 -7.60 0.13 -12.78
CA VAL A 110 -6.47 -0.77 -13.07
C VAL A 110 -5.17 0.03 -13.24
N GLN A 111 -5.22 1.19 -13.93
CA GLN A 111 -4.05 2.06 -14.08
C GLN A 111 -3.50 2.48 -12.73
N VAL A 112 -4.33 2.99 -11.84
CA VAL A 112 -3.88 3.49 -10.52
C VAL A 112 -3.47 2.34 -9.61
N ASN A 113 -4.34 1.33 -9.43
CA ASN A 113 -4.13 0.32 -8.40
C ASN A 113 -3.06 -0.70 -8.79
N TYR A 114 -2.92 -1.04 -10.07
CA TYR A 114 -2.00 -2.08 -10.52
C TYR A 114 -0.83 -1.52 -11.34
N ILE A 115 -1.09 -0.86 -12.47
CA ILE A 115 -0.02 -0.45 -13.39
C ILE A 115 0.90 0.58 -12.72
N GLY A 116 0.35 1.62 -12.10
CA GLY A 116 1.13 2.64 -11.40
C GLY A 116 1.91 2.07 -10.22
N THR A 117 1.29 1.15 -9.45
CA THR A 117 1.96 0.44 -8.37
C THR A 117 3.14 -0.40 -8.89
N PHE A 118 2.95 -1.13 -9.99
CA PHE A 118 4.01 -1.88 -10.66
C PHE A 118 5.14 -0.95 -11.15
N CYS A 119 4.80 0.15 -11.82
CA CYS A 119 5.79 1.11 -12.34
C CYS A 119 6.63 1.70 -11.21
N LEU A 120 6.03 2.15 -10.12
CA LEU A 120 6.74 2.68 -8.95
C LEU A 120 7.64 1.61 -8.32
N THR A 121 7.10 0.40 -8.11
CA THR A 121 7.82 -0.74 -7.55
C THR A 121 9.05 -1.06 -8.40
N LYS A 122 8.88 -1.18 -9.72
CA LYS A 122 9.96 -1.44 -10.68
C LYS A 122 11.02 -0.35 -10.66
N ALA A 123 10.62 0.92 -10.63
CA ALA A 123 11.54 2.06 -10.63
C ALA A 123 12.37 2.14 -9.34
N LEU A 124 11.80 1.74 -8.19
CA LEU A 124 12.49 1.73 -6.89
C LEU A 124 13.25 0.41 -6.63
N LEU A 125 13.01 -0.65 -7.40
CA LEU A 125 13.63 -1.96 -7.16
C LEU A 125 15.17 -1.94 -7.09
N PRO A 126 15.92 -1.20 -7.95
CA PRO A 126 17.37 -1.11 -7.82
C PRO A 126 17.83 -0.56 -6.47
N LEU A 127 17.12 0.46 -5.96
CA LEU A 127 17.41 1.08 -4.66
C LEU A 127 17.11 0.13 -3.50
N LEU A 128 15.95 -0.53 -3.54
CA LEU A 128 15.56 -1.53 -2.55
C LEU A 128 16.50 -2.73 -2.57
N THR A 129 16.96 -3.19 -3.76
CA THR A 129 17.95 -4.26 -3.89
C THR A 129 19.27 -3.89 -3.22
N LYS A 130 19.77 -2.68 -3.46
CA LYS A 130 21.01 -2.17 -2.83
C LYS A 130 20.91 -2.17 -1.31
N ASN A 131 19.74 -1.86 -0.77
CA ASN A 131 19.51 -1.72 0.66
C ASN A 131 18.93 -2.99 1.31
N LYS A 132 18.81 -4.11 0.57
CA LYS A 132 18.19 -5.36 1.03
C LYS A 132 16.82 -5.10 1.64
N GLY A 133 16.00 -4.36 0.88
CA GLY A 133 14.76 -3.78 1.36
C GLY A 133 13.57 -4.72 1.26
N ARG A 134 12.40 -4.16 1.60
CA ARG A 134 11.10 -4.85 1.59
C ARG A 134 10.09 -4.07 0.76
N ILE A 135 9.15 -4.78 0.13
CA ILE A 135 7.99 -4.24 -0.58
C ILE A 135 6.75 -4.85 0.06
N VAL A 136 5.81 -4.02 0.46
CA VAL A 136 4.55 -4.44 1.07
C VAL A 136 3.41 -3.84 0.29
N ASN A 137 2.48 -4.66 -0.17
CA ASN A 137 1.28 -4.19 -0.84
C ASN A 137 0.07 -4.32 0.09
N ILE A 138 -0.68 -3.25 0.25
CA ILE A 138 -1.99 -3.29 0.93
C ILE A 138 -3.03 -3.67 -0.10
N THR A 139 -3.61 -4.84 0.06
CA THR A 139 -4.45 -5.49 -0.94
C THR A 139 -5.67 -6.17 -0.33
N VAL A 140 -6.40 -6.97 -1.11
CA VAL A 140 -7.57 -7.74 -0.67
C VAL A 140 -7.49 -9.17 -1.19
N PRO A 141 -8.24 -10.14 -0.61
CA PRO A 141 -8.35 -11.48 -1.14
C PRO A 141 -8.84 -11.50 -2.58
N THR A 142 -8.50 -12.55 -3.31
CA THR A 142 -8.96 -12.77 -4.69
C THR A 142 -10.33 -13.45 -4.77
N GLU A 143 -10.77 -14.04 -3.68
CA GLU A 143 -12.09 -14.65 -3.55
C GLU A 143 -13.18 -13.60 -3.62
N VAL A 144 -14.21 -13.87 -4.44
CA VAL A 144 -15.31 -12.92 -4.62
C VAL A 144 -16.27 -13.01 -3.43
N SER A 145 -16.36 -11.92 -2.68
CA SER A 145 -17.34 -11.82 -1.59
C SER A 145 -18.74 -11.50 -2.15
N PRO A 146 -19.79 -12.17 -1.69
CA PRO A 146 -21.17 -11.82 -2.07
C PRO A 146 -21.63 -10.47 -1.49
N TYR A 147 -20.93 -9.96 -0.49
CA TYR A 147 -21.32 -8.74 0.23
C TYR A 147 -20.64 -7.47 -0.29
N TRP A 148 -19.45 -7.63 -0.90
CA TRP A 148 -18.68 -6.50 -1.42
C TRP A 148 -17.76 -6.97 -2.54
N HIS A 149 -18.06 -6.56 -3.78
CA HIS A 149 -17.37 -7.08 -4.96
C HIS A 149 -17.29 -6.04 -6.10
N PRO A 150 -16.77 -4.81 -5.84
CA PRO A 150 -16.57 -3.83 -6.91
C PRO A 150 -15.55 -4.39 -7.92
N MET A 151 -16.03 -4.74 -9.11
CA MET A 151 -15.30 -5.56 -10.09
C MET A 151 -13.94 -4.97 -10.45
N ALA A 152 -13.88 -3.69 -10.80
CA ALA A 152 -12.63 -3.03 -11.21
C ALA A 152 -11.59 -3.03 -10.09
N TYR A 153 -12.04 -2.77 -8.85
CA TYR A 153 -11.17 -2.76 -7.67
C TYR A 153 -10.62 -4.15 -7.38
N VAL A 154 -11.50 -5.15 -7.23
CA VAL A 154 -11.09 -6.52 -6.90
C VAL A 154 -10.17 -7.08 -7.97
N ALA A 155 -10.49 -6.89 -9.26
CA ALA A 155 -9.64 -7.31 -10.36
C ALA A 155 -8.25 -6.64 -10.32
N SER A 156 -8.18 -5.33 -10.02
CA SER A 156 -6.90 -4.63 -9.91
C SER A 156 -6.05 -5.12 -8.73
N LYS A 157 -6.68 -5.46 -7.60
CA LYS A 157 -6.00 -6.02 -6.43
C LYS A 157 -5.58 -7.47 -6.64
N ALA A 158 -6.39 -8.28 -7.32
CA ALA A 158 -6.00 -9.62 -7.73
C ALA A 158 -4.75 -9.60 -8.63
N ALA A 159 -4.66 -8.63 -9.57
CA ALA A 159 -3.46 -8.44 -10.37
C ALA A 159 -2.22 -8.09 -9.52
N GLN A 160 -2.37 -7.28 -8.44
CA GLN A 160 -1.29 -7.03 -7.49
C GLN A 160 -0.84 -8.32 -6.77
N ASN A 161 -1.78 -9.15 -6.28
CA ASN A 161 -1.44 -10.40 -5.60
C ASN A 161 -0.66 -11.36 -6.50
N VAL A 162 -1.07 -11.45 -7.78
CA VAL A 162 -0.34 -12.24 -8.78
C VAL A 162 1.06 -11.66 -9.01
N MET A 163 1.20 -10.35 -9.13
CA MET A 163 2.49 -9.67 -9.25
C MET A 163 3.40 -10.00 -8.06
N THR A 164 2.90 -9.91 -6.84
CA THR A 164 3.63 -10.26 -5.62
C THR A 164 4.17 -11.68 -5.68
N SER A 165 3.30 -12.64 -5.98
CA SER A 165 3.66 -14.07 -6.05
C SER A 165 4.74 -14.34 -7.11
N ILE A 166 4.61 -13.73 -8.30
CA ILE A 166 5.59 -13.88 -9.38
C ILE A 166 6.92 -13.25 -8.98
N MET A 167 6.91 -12.00 -8.49
CA MET A 167 8.14 -11.29 -8.10
C MET A 167 8.84 -11.99 -6.93
N ALA A 168 8.09 -12.49 -5.95
CA ALA A 168 8.66 -13.25 -4.83
C ALA A 168 9.43 -14.49 -5.30
N MET A 169 8.81 -15.28 -6.18
CA MET A 169 9.45 -16.46 -6.79
C MET A 169 10.69 -16.09 -7.60
N GLU A 170 10.62 -15.02 -8.41
CA GLU A 170 11.73 -14.56 -9.23
C GLU A 170 12.89 -14.02 -8.40
N PHE A 171 12.59 -13.28 -7.32
CA PHE A 171 13.60 -12.76 -6.39
C PHE A 171 14.36 -13.89 -5.71
N GLU A 172 13.69 -14.95 -5.29
CA GLU A 172 14.36 -16.14 -4.76
C GLU A 172 15.21 -16.82 -5.80
N LYS A 173 14.66 -17.10 -6.98
CA LYS A 173 15.38 -17.77 -8.08
C LYS A 173 16.63 -17.01 -8.53
N LYS A 174 16.55 -15.67 -8.52
CA LYS A 174 17.65 -14.78 -8.95
C LYS A 174 18.53 -14.30 -7.79
N GLN A 175 18.23 -14.69 -6.56
CA GLN A 175 18.91 -14.24 -5.35
C GLN A 175 18.91 -12.70 -5.20
N ILE A 176 17.82 -12.06 -5.61
CA ILE A 176 17.60 -10.63 -5.41
C ILE A 176 17.26 -10.43 -3.92
N PRO A 177 18.04 -9.65 -3.15
CA PRO A 177 17.87 -9.53 -1.72
C PRO A 177 16.75 -8.52 -1.36
N VAL A 178 15.58 -8.72 -1.94
CA VAL A 178 14.37 -7.93 -1.66
C VAL A 178 13.26 -8.88 -1.26
N GLU A 179 12.57 -8.55 -0.20
CA GLU A 179 11.37 -9.23 0.24
C GLU A 179 10.13 -8.52 -0.31
N ILE A 180 9.15 -9.29 -0.76
CA ILE A 180 7.86 -8.76 -1.22
C ILE A 180 6.72 -9.63 -0.70
N PHE A 181 5.67 -9.00 -0.14
CA PHE A 181 4.50 -9.68 0.38
C PHE A 181 3.28 -8.77 0.42
N ASP A 182 2.12 -9.36 0.65
CA ASP A 182 0.82 -8.68 0.67
C ASP A 182 0.21 -8.68 2.07
N ILE A 183 -0.50 -7.60 2.41
CA ILE A 183 -1.30 -7.52 3.65
C ILE A 183 -2.74 -7.14 3.28
N HIS A 184 -3.69 -7.96 3.70
CA HIS A 184 -5.11 -7.63 3.69
C HIS A 184 -5.52 -7.01 5.04
N PRO A 185 -5.92 -5.73 5.06
CA PRO A 185 -6.24 -5.01 6.29
C PRO A 185 -7.59 -5.40 6.89
N GLY A 186 -8.43 -6.12 6.16
CA GLY A 186 -9.86 -6.27 6.48
C GLY A 186 -10.68 -5.04 6.10
N ALA A 187 -11.98 -5.10 6.33
CA ALA A 187 -12.86 -3.96 6.12
C ALA A 187 -12.45 -2.81 7.07
N THR A 188 -12.11 -1.65 6.52
CA THR A 188 -11.58 -0.52 7.29
C THR A 188 -12.36 0.76 6.97
N CYS A 189 -12.82 1.45 7.99
CA CYS A 189 -13.59 2.70 7.88
C CYS A 189 -12.73 3.82 7.27
N THR A 190 -12.82 4.01 5.94
CA THR A 190 -12.05 5.02 5.20
C THR A 190 -12.90 5.64 4.09
N ASP A 191 -12.39 6.70 3.45
CA ASP A 191 -13.01 7.30 2.27
C ASP A 191 -13.19 6.28 1.13
N LEU A 192 -12.35 5.25 1.04
CA LEU A 192 -12.39 4.27 -0.04
C LEU A 192 -13.68 3.46 -0.04
N ASN A 193 -14.28 3.24 1.13
CA ASN A 193 -15.54 2.50 1.29
C ASN A 193 -16.65 3.36 1.91
N ASN A 194 -16.66 4.67 1.62
CA ASN A 194 -17.66 5.63 2.11
C ASN A 194 -17.80 5.61 3.64
N HIS A 195 -16.69 5.44 4.36
CA HIS A 195 -16.64 5.35 5.83
C HIS A 195 -17.55 4.27 6.43
N TYR A 196 -17.65 3.13 5.74
CA TYR A 196 -18.39 1.99 6.27
C TYR A 196 -17.90 1.63 7.68
N SER A 197 -18.80 1.65 8.65
CA SER A 197 -18.53 1.36 10.06
C SER A 197 -19.42 0.27 10.65
N GLY A 198 -19.96 -0.59 9.77
CA GLY A 198 -20.78 -1.74 10.15
C GLY A 198 -19.99 -2.91 10.75
N PRO A 199 -20.63 -4.06 10.97
CA PRO A 199 -19.99 -5.26 11.51
C PRO A 199 -18.73 -5.66 10.71
N GLY A 200 -17.68 -6.04 11.42
CA GLY A 200 -16.41 -6.43 10.82
C GLY A 200 -15.53 -5.26 10.33
N SER A 201 -15.98 -4.01 10.47
CA SER A 201 -15.19 -2.83 10.13
C SER A 201 -14.24 -2.43 11.26
N HIS A 202 -13.02 -2.05 10.89
CA HIS A 202 -11.97 -1.62 11.81
C HIS A 202 -11.61 -0.15 11.61
N GLN A 203 -11.08 0.49 12.66
CA GLN A 203 -10.57 1.85 12.54
C GLN A 203 -9.19 1.83 11.88
N PRO A 204 -8.84 2.83 11.05
CA PRO A 204 -7.54 2.90 10.38
C PRO A 204 -6.34 2.86 11.33
N ASP A 205 -6.46 3.42 12.54
CA ASP A 205 -5.43 3.41 13.58
C ASP A 205 -5.05 1.97 13.98
N VAL A 206 -6.04 1.12 14.25
CA VAL A 206 -5.82 -0.29 14.60
C VAL A 206 -5.13 -1.05 13.47
N ILE A 207 -5.48 -0.73 12.22
CA ILE A 207 -4.82 -1.32 11.05
C ILE A 207 -3.36 -0.85 10.95
N GLY A 208 -3.13 0.45 11.11
CA GLY A 208 -1.78 1.02 11.11
C GLY A 208 -0.87 0.39 12.14
N GLU A 209 -1.37 0.17 13.37
CA GLU A 209 -0.66 -0.52 14.44
C GLU A 209 -0.27 -1.94 14.05
N LYS A 210 -1.23 -2.75 13.55
CA LYS A 210 -0.99 -4.14 13.16
C LYS A 210 -0.01 -4.26 11.98
N VAL A 211 -0.13 -3.42 10.97
CA VAL A 211 0.82 -3.37 9.84
C VAL A 211 2.22 -3.02 10.35
N ALA A 212 2.35 -2.01 11.22
CA ALA A 212 3.63 -1.65 11.80
C ALA A 212 4.23 -2.78 12.67
N ALA A 213 3.40 -3.55 13.37
CA ALA A 213 3.84 -4.71 14.12
C ALA A 213 4.45 -5.79 13.21
N ILE A 214 3.79 -6.14 12.09
CA ILE A 214 4.32 -7.09 11.09
C ILE A 214 5.63 -6.57 10.49
N ILE A 215 5.71 -5.28 10.16
CA ILE A 215 6.94 -4.69 9.61
C ILE A 215 8.12 -4.81 10.60
N ASN A 216 7.85 -4.84 11.89
CA ASN A 216 8.87 -4.86 12.97
C ASN A 216 9.01 -6.23 13.67
N ASP A 217 8.40 -7.30 13.16
CA ASP A 217 8.42 -8.62 13.82
C ASP A 217 9.69 -9.45 13.56
N ASP A 218 10.63 -8.93 12.76
CA ASP A 218 11.88 -9.59 12.36
C ASP A 218 11.67 -10.94 11.62
N GLN A 219 10.42 -11.24 11.17
CA GLN A 219 10.12 -12.43 10.38
C GLN A 219 10.27 -12.16 8.88
N ARG A 220 10.44 -13.23 8.11
CA ARG A 220 10.47 -13.16 6.66
C ARG A 220 9.14 -13.63 6.09
N HIS A 221 8.49 -12.75 5.32
CA HIS A 221 7.17 -12.96 4.74
C HIS A 221 7.18 -13.10 3.21
N GLN A 222 8.28 -13.55 2.62
CA GLN A 222 8.46 -13.61 1.17
C GLN A 222 7.33 -14.34 0.45
N GLY A 223 6.55 -13.61 -0.36
CA GLY A 223 5.45 -14.14 -1.16
C GLY A 223 4.19 -14.47 -0.37
N GLU A 224 4.14 -14.13 0.92
CA GLU A 224 2.98 -14.39 1.77
C GLU A 224 1.85 -13.40 1.49
N PHE A 225 0.63 -13.86 1.71
CA PHE A 225 -0.58 -13.05 1.79
C PHE A 225 -1.08 -13.11 3.24
N LEU A 226 -0.91 -12.00 3.97
CA LEU A 226 -1.22 -11.92 5.40
C LEU A 226 -2.57 -11.25 5.62
N GLU A 227 -3.50 -11.93 6.24
CA GLU A 227 -4.80 -11.37 6.63
C GLU A 227 -4.77 -10.91 8.09
N LEU A 228 -5.00 -9.60 8.32
CA LEU A 228 -5.07 -9.06 9.69
C LEU A 228 -6.33 -9.52 10.43
N TYR A 229 -7.37 -9.81 9.67
CA TYR A 229 -8.67 -10.29 10.15
C TYR A 229 -9.19 -11.32 9.16
N PRO A 230 -8.70 -12.57 9.24
CA PRO A 230 -9.22 -13.64 8.39
C PRO A 230 -10.72 -13.80 8.64
N ILE A 231 -11.49 -13.95 7.55
CA ILE A 231 -12.91 -14.29 7.66
C ILE A 231 -12.92 -15.72 8.23
N VAL A 232 -13.19 -15.83 9.51
CA VAL A 232 -13.51 -17.13 10.12
C VAL A 232 -14.85 -17.52 9.53
N ASP A 233 -14.85 -18.51 8.65
CA ASP A 233 -16.09 -19.14 8.17
C ASP A 233 -16.71 -19.83 9.40
N GLU A 234 -17.54 -19.08 10.15
CA GLU A 234 -18.37 -19.66 11.17
C GLU A 234 -19.37 -20.54 10.42
N GLY A 235 -19.03 -21.83 10.36
CA GLY A 235 -19.67 -22.87 9.58
C GLY A 235 -21.17 -22.64 9.39
N ARG A 236 -21.57 -22.55 8.15
CA ARG A 236 -22.98 -22.71 7.78
C ARG A 236 -23.32 -24.19 7.92
N ASP A 237 -23.80 -24.57 9.12
CA ASP A 237 -24.59 -25.75 9.28
C ASP A 237 -25.96 -25.60 8.60
#